data_eafcce2f30a559041a2771144738495f
#
_entry.id   eafcce2f30a559041a2771144738495f
#
_cell.length_a   1.000
_cell.length_b   1.000
_cell.length_c   1.000
_cell.angle_alpha   90.00
_cell.angle_beta   90.00
_cell.angle_gamma   90.00
#
_symmetry.space_group_name_H-M   'P 1'
#
loop_
_entity.id
_entity.type
_entity.pdbx_description
1 polymer ?
#
loop_
_entity_poly.entity_id
_entity_poly.type
_entity_poly.pdbx_seq_one_letter_code
_entity_poly.pdbx_strand_id
1 'polypeptide(L)'
;MSIDLHCHTRYSDGSTPLEEVIALAALRGVGTLAITDHDTTAGCETALRLGREYGVRIIPGVEISAADPARGGKAHILCYAPAHPERLLPLIDETTRSRRAAMQASVEKVMRLYPISREMILRRAEGSTNIYKQHVLQALMDAGYAGEMFGEVFRRL
;
A
#
# COMPACT_ATOMS: atom_id res chain seq x y z
N MET A 1 18.71 16.83 8.49
CA MET A 1 17.71 16.24 7.60
C MET A 1 17.57 14.77 7.96
N SER A 2 16.37 14.29 8.20
CA SER A 2 16.11 12.88 8.44
C SER A 2 15.89 12.13 7.11
N ILE A 3 15.96 10.80 7.17
CA ILE A 3 15.79 9.91 6.02
C ILE A 3 14.70 8.90 6.40
N ASP A 4 13.74 8.70 5.50
CA ASP A 4 12.73 7.66 5.61
C ASP A 4 12.77 6.79 4.34
N LEU A 5 13.03 5.51 4.50
CA LEU A 5 13.23 4.57 3.39
C LEU A 5 12.07 3.58 3.21
N HIS A 6 10.98 3.74 3.95
CA HIS A 6 9.84 2.82 3.84
C HIS A 6 8.54 3.57 4.06
N CYS A 7 7.93 4.00 2.97
CA CYS A 7 6.71 4.79 3.03
C CYS A 7 5.69 4.32 1.98
N HIS A 8 4.44 4.16 2.43
CA HIS A 8 3.30 3.78 1.61
C HIS A 8 2.35 4.95 1.42
N THR A 9 1.70 4.96 0.28
CA THR A 9 0.73 5.97 -0.10
C THR A 9 -0.60 5.33 -0.46
N ARG A 10 -1.56 6.16 -0.88
CA ARG A 10 -2.85 5.67 -1.40
C ARG A 10 -2.72 4.81 -2.66
N TYR A 11 -1.57 4.78 -3.33
CA TYR A 11 -1.34 3.86 -4.45
C TYR A 11 -1.34 2.38 -4.03
N SER A 12 -1.09 2.10 -2.74
CA SER A 12 -1.21 0.76 -2.16
C SER A 12 -2.16 0.73 -0.96
N ASP A 13 -1.67 0.46 0.22
CA ASP A 13 -2.46 0.27 1.45
C ASP A 13 -2.44 1.47 2.39
N GLY A 14 -1.73 2.54 2.03
CA GLY A 14 -1.76 3.80 2.74
C GLY A 14 -3.08 4.56 2.53
N SER A 15 -3.50 5.36 3.50
CA SER A 15 -4.70 6.20 3.42
C SER A 15 -4.42 7.61 2.89
N THR A 16 -3.15 8.03 2.88
CA THR A 16 -2.74 9.39 2.56
C THR A 16 -2.36 9.52 1.09
N PRO A 17 -2.88 10.51 0.35
CA PRO A 17 -2.45 10.81 -1.02
C PRO A 17 -0.95 11.08 -1.11
N LEU A 18 -0.33 10.70 -2.22
CA LEU A 18 1.10 10.84 -2.45
C LEU A 18 1.61 12.28 -2.23
N GLU A 19 0.89 13.26 -2.73
CA GLU A 19 1.27 14.68 -2.58
C GLU A 19 1.27 15.10 -1.10
N GLU A 20 0.26 14.71 -0.33
CA GLU A 20 0.19 15.00 1.09
C GLU A 20 1.32 14.31 1.88
N VAL A 21 1.69 13.08 1.50
CA VAL A 21 2.83 12.36 2.12
C VAL A 21 4.12 13.16 1.91
N ILE A 22 4.38 13.64 0.69
CA ILE A 22 5.60 14.38 0.37
C ILE A 22 5.59 15.77 1.04
N ALA A 23 4.45 16.45 1.05
CA ALA A 23 4.30 17.73 1.76
C ALA A 23 4.54 17.57 3.27
N LEU A 24 4.00 16.53 3.90
CA LEU A 24 4.24 16.20 5.30
C LEU A 24 5.71 15.86 5.58
N ALA A 25 6.36 15.13 4.68
CA ALA A 25 7.79 14.83 4.79
C ALA A 25 8.63 16.13 4.81
N ALA A 26 8.37 17.04 3.86
CA ALA A 26 9.01 18.35 3.82
C ALA A 26 8.78 19.13 5.11
N LEU A 27 7.53 19.23 5.56
CA LEU A 27 7.16 19.95 6.78
C LEU A 27 7.86 19.40 8.03
N ARG A 28 8.10 18.10 8.09
CA ARG A 28 8.76 17.41 9.21
C ARG A 28 10.28 17.30 9.07
N GLY A 29 10.88 17.93 8.06
CA GLY A 29 12.32 17.96 7.85
C GLY A 29 12.91 16.64 7.34
N VAL A 30 12.07 15.78 6.74
CA VAL A 30 12.55 14.58 6.01
C VAL A 30 13.14 15.03 4.69
N GLY A 31 14.47 14.95 4.57
CA GLY A 31 15.19 15.40 3.37
C GLY A 31 15.31 14.33 2.30
N THR A 32 15.14 13.06 2.65
CA THR A 32 15.14 11.93 1.70
C THR A 32 14.02 10.98 2.06
N LEU A 33 13.15 10.66 1.09
CA LEU A 33 11.99 9.80 1.26
C LEU A 33 11.97 8.74 0.15
N ALA A 34 11.86 7.46 0.51
CA ALA A 34 11.56 6.41 -0.44
C ALA A 34 10.04 6.15 -0.49
N ILE A 35 9.48 6.13 -1.69
CA ILE A 35 8.11 5.67 -1.92
C ILE A 35 8.18 4.21 -2.31
N THR A 36 7.61 3.36 -1.47
CA THR A 36 7.75 1.89 -1.55
C THR A 36 6.38 1.21 -1.48
N ASP A 37 5.42 1.71 -2.23
CA ASP A 37 4.07 1.13 -2.29
C ASP A 37 4.10 -0.37 -2.62
N HIS A 38 3.19 -1.14 -2.03
CA HIS A 38 3.10 -2.58 -2.24
C HIS A 38 2.77 -2.94 -3.69
N ASP A 39 3.63 -3.75 -4.29
CA ASP A 39 3.45 -4.36 -5.60
C ASP A 39 3.03 -3.37 -6.70
N THR A 40 3.55 -2.13 -6.63
CA THR A 40 3.29 -1.09 -7.64
C THR A 40 4.38 -0.03 -7.65
N THR A 41 4.70 0.46 -8.85
CA THR A 41 5.56 1.62 -9.08
C THR A 41 4.78 2.81 -9.67
N ALA A 42 3.44 2.72 -9.71
CA ALA A 42 2.59 3.70 -10.39
C ALA A 42 2.74 5.14 -9.86
N GLY A 43 3.07 5.30 -8.57
CA GLY A 43 3.32 6.61 -7.94
C GLY A 43 4.71 7.20 -8.18
N CYS A 44 5.69 6.42 -8.64
CA CYS A 44 7.11 6.81 -8.62
C CYS A 44 7.43 8.05 -9.46
N GLU A 45 6.91 8.15 -10.69
CA GLU A 45 7.15 9.30 -11.56
C GLU A 45 6.56 10.59 -10.97
N THR A 46 5.33 10.51 -10.49
CA THR A 46 4.66 11.63 -9.80
C THR A 46 5.44 12.03 -8.54
N ALA A 47 5.91 11.05 -7.75
CA ALA A 47 6.70 11.30 -6.56
C ALA A 47 8.00 12.05 -6.87
N LEU A 48 8.72 11.66 -7.93
CA LEU A 48 9.95 12.33 -8.36
C LEU A 48 9.69 13.78 -8.77
N ARG A 49 8.58 14.07 -9.41
CA ARG A 49 8.18 15.46 -9.75
C ARG A 49 7.85 16.26 -8.50
N LEU A 50 6.95 15.76 -7.66
CA LEU A 50 6.54 16.42 -6.42
C LEU A 50 7.73 16.62 -5.45
N GLY A 51 8.64 15.64 -5.35
CA GLY A 51 9.83 15.78 -4.53
C GLY A 51 10.68 17.00 -4.88
N ARG A 52 10.82 17.32 -6.19
CA ARG A 52 11.51 18.53 -6.65
C ARG A 52 10.77 19.81 -6.23
N GLU A 53 9.43 19.79 -6.30
CA GLU A 53 8.59 20.93 -5.93
C GLU A 53 8.63 21.21 -4.42
N TYR A 54 8.62 20.17 -3.59
CA TYR A 54 8.63 20.27 -2.13
C TYR A 54 10.04 20.25 -1.50
N GLY A 55 11.12 20.13 -2.30
CA GLY A 55 12.49 20.10 -1.81
C GLY A 55 12.85 18.82 -1.05
N VAL A 56 12.18 17.70 -1.33
CA VAL A 56 12.43 16.37 -0.77
C VAL A 56 13.09 15.49 -1.84
N ARG A 57 14.24 14.89 -1.51
CA ARG A 57 14.87 13.89 -2.37
C ARG A 57 14.05 12.61 -2.37
N ILE A 58 13.43 12.26 -3.49
CA ILE A 58 12.68 11.00 -3.62
C ILE A 58 13.60 9.88 -4.12
N ILE A 59 13.46 8.72 -3.49
CA ILE A 59 13.98 7.44 -3.98
C ILE A 59 12.78 6.64 -4.49
N PRO A 60 12.64 6.43 -5.81
CA PRO A 60 11.58 5.57 -6.34
C PRO A 60 11.84 4.13 -5.92
N GLY A 61 10.80 3.44 -5.47
CA GLY A 61 10.93 2.08 -5.00
C GLY A 61 9.63 1.30 -5.10
N VAL A 62 9.66 0.08 -4.63
CA VAL A 62 8.51 -0.80 -4.49
C VAL A 62 8.76 -1.79 -3.36
N GLU A 63 7.74 -2.09 -2.57
CA GLU A 63 7.75 -3.22 -1.65
C GLU A 63 7.09 -4.42 -2.31
N ILE A 64 7.89 -5.42 -2.63
CA ILE A 64 7.47 -6.63 -3.34
C ILE A 64 7.00 -7.65 -2.31
N SER A 65 5.75 -8.10 -2.43
CA SER A 65 5.23 -9.22 -1.65
C SER A 65 5.81 -10.53 -2.15
N ALA A 66 6.46 -11.27 -1.27
CA ALA A 66 7.10 -12.54 -1.57
C ALA A 66 6.64 -13.64 -0.61
N ALA A 67 6.81 -14.89 -1.01
CA ALA A 67 6.57 -16.04 -0.17
C ALA A 67 7.73 -17.03 -0.30
N ASP A 68 8.06 -17.70 0.81
CA ASP A 68 8.97 -18.84 0.81
C ASP A 68 8.14 -20.13 0.90
N PRO A 69 7.93 -20.85 -0.23
CA PRO A 69 7.12 -22.06 -0.24
C PRO A 69 7.71 -23.19 0.62
N ALA A 70 9.03 -23.19 0.81
CA ALA A 70 9.71 -24.24 1.57
C ALA A 70 9.51 -24.09 3.09
N ARG A 71 9.36 -22.84 3.56
CA ARG A 71 9.20 -22.54 4.99
C ARG A 71 7.80 -22.03 5.34
N GLY A 72 6.91 -21.84 4.34
CA GLY A 72 5.57 -21.29 4.53
C GLY A 72 5.56 -19.83 5.01
N GLY A 73 6.69 -19.13 4.90
CA GLY A 73 6.85 -17.74 5.33
C GLY A 73 6.42 -16.74 4.27
N LYS A 74 5.92 -15.59 4.72
CA LYS A 74 5.74 -14.40 3.88
C LYS A 74 6.90 -13.44 4.16
N ALA A 75 7.37 -12.77 3.11
CA ALA A 75 8.40 -11.75 3.20
C ALA A 75 8.00 -10.55 2.35
N HIS A 76 8.48 -9.38 2.75
CA HIS A 76 8.41 -8.17 1.94
C HIS A 76 9.84 -7.75 1.59
N ILE A 77 10.07 -7.49 0.32
CA ILE A 77 11.38 -7.14 -0.20
C ILE A 77 11.31 -5.72 -0.74
N LEU A 78 12.09 -4.82 -0.13
CA LEU A 78 12.20 -3.44 -0.59
C LEU A 78 13.20 -3.36 -1.74
N CYS A 79 12.75 -2.87 -2.89
CA CYS A 79 13.56 -2.58 -4.05
C CYS A 79 13.64 -1.07 -4.23
N TYR A 80 14.85 -0.52 -4.23
CA TYR A 80 15.10 0.92 -4.37
C TYR A 80 15.78 1.25 -5.69
N ALA A 81 15.31 2.31 -6.34
CA ALA A 81 15.88 2.86 -7.56
C ALA A 81 16.29 1.79 -8.58
N PRO A 82 15.39 0.88 -8.98
CA PRO A 82 15.74 -0.18 -9.91
C PRO A 82 16.28 0.40 -11.22
N ALA A 83 17.43 -0.11 -11.68
CA ALA A 83 18.04 0.35 -12.95
C ALA A 83 17.16 0.00 -14.16
N HIS A 84 16.36 -1.06 -14.05
CA HIS A 84 15.47 -1.57 -15.08
C HIS A 84 14.08 -1.84 -14.50
N PRO A 85 13.26 -0.79 -14.19
CA PRO A 85 11.95 -0.95 -13.55
C PRO A 85 10.96 -1.76 -14.40
N GLU A 86 11.11 -1.75 -15.73
CA GLU A 86 10.31 -2.55 -16.65
C GLU A 86 10.44 -4.06 -16.42
N ARG A 87 11.57 -4.52 -15.87
CA ARG A 87 11.79 -5.94 -15.55
C ARG A 87 11.02 -6.41 -14.31
N LEU A 88 10.53 -5.48 -13.52
CA LEU A 88 9.67 -5.78 -12.36
C LEU A 88 8.21 -6.00 -12.76
N LEU A 89 7.77 -5.50 -13.92
CA LEU A 89 6.36 -5.52 -14.31
C LEU A 89 5.75 -6.92 -14.32
N PRO A 90 6.39 -7.97 -14.89
CA PRO A 90 5.81 -9.32 -14.86
C PRO A 90 5.59 -9.85 -13.43
N LEU A 91 6.54 -9.57 -12.53
CA LEU A 91 6.43 -9.95 -11.11
C LEU A 91 5.31 -9.19 -10.41
N ILE A 92 5.24 -7.87 -10.62
CA ILE A 92 4.18 -7.00 -10.09
C ILE A 92 2.81 -7.47 -10.57
N ASP A 93 2.66 -7.80 -11.85
CA ASP A 93 1.41 -8.28 -12.43
C ASP A 93 0.97 -9.63 -11.82
N GLU A 94 1.90 -10.54 -11.62
CA GLU A 94 1.63 -11.85 -10.99
C GLU A 94 1.17 -11.66 -9.54
N THR A 95 1.91 -10.89 -8.76
CA THR A 95 1.60 -10.61 -7.35
C THR A 95 0.25 -9.89 -7.22
N THR A 96 -0.01 -8.90 -8.08
CA THR A 96 -1.28 -8.16 -8.13
C THR A 96 -2.46 -9.07 -8.45
N ARG A 97 -2.33 -9.99 -9.41
CA ARG A 97 -3.38 -10.98 -9.74
C ARG A 97 -3.66 -11.91 -8.56
N SER A 98 -2.61 -12.45 -7.95
CA SER A 98 -2.72 -13.32 -6.77
C SER A 98 -3.42 -12.60 -5.62
N ARG A 99 -3.02 -11.36 -5.33
CA ARG A 99 -3.65 -10.52 -4.30
C ARG A 99 -5.13 -10.27 -4.59
N ARG A 100 -5.49 -9.94 -5.83
CA ARG A 100 -6.90 -9.72 -6.22
C ARG A 100 -7.77 -10.93 -5.92
N ALA A 101 -7.32 -12.11 -6.28
CA ALA A 101 -8.06 -13.37 -6.02
C ALA A 101 -8.23 -13.60 -4.51
N ALA A 102 -7.16 -13.47 -3.73
CA ALA A 102 -7.21 -13.63 -2.27
C ALA A 102 -8.10 -12.59 -1.59
N MET A 103 -8.02 -11.33 -2.01
CA MET A 103 -8.81 -10.24 -1.43
C MET A 103 -10.28 -10.33 -1.80
N GLN A 104 -10.63 -10.82 -2.99
CA GLN A 104 -12.03 -11.07 -3.35
C GLN A 104 -12.69 -12.04 -2.38
N ALA A 105 -12.04 -13.17 -2.09
CA ALA A 105 -12.53 -14.14 -1.12
C ALA A 105 -12.66 -13.54 0.30
N SER A 106 -11.67 -12.73 0.71
CA SER A 106 -11.69 -12.04 1.99
C SER A 106 -12.84 -11.04 2.11
N VAL A 107 -13.07 -10.22 1.08
CA VAL A 107 -14.19 -9.27 1.01
C VAL A 107 -15.54 -9.99 1.12
N GLU A 108 -15.73 -11.07 0.36
CA GLU A 108 -16.96 -11.87 0.42
C GLU A 108 -17.20 -12.49 1.80
N LYS A 109 -16.14 -12.98 2.44
CA LYS A 109 -16.20 -13.50 3.81
C LYS A 109 -16.62 -12.41 4.80
N VAL A 110 -16.02 -11.22 4.71
CA VAL A 110 -16.34 -10.10 5.61
C VAL A 110 -17.78 -9.63 5.42
N MET A 111 -18.25 -9.50 4.20
CA MET A 111 -19.63 -9.10 3.90
C MET A 111 -20.70 -10.12 4.41
N ARG A 112 -20.31 -11.40 4.58
CA ARG A 112 -21.17 -12.39 5.24
C ARG A 112 -21.21 -12.26 6.76
N LEU A 113 -20.14 -11.76 7.35
CA LEU A 113 -19.98 -11.65 8.82
C LEU A 113 -20.43 -10.30 9.38
N TYR A 114 -20.35 -9.26 8.56
CA TYR A 114 -20.63 -7.87 8.97
C TYR A 114 -21.55 -7.19 7.96
N PRO A 115 -22.51 -6.37 8.39
CA PRO A 115 -23.41 -5.66 7.49
C PRO A 115 -22.74 -4.43 6.87
N ILE A 116 -21.68 -4.66 6.09
CA ILE A 116 -21.01 -3.66 5.26
C ILE A 116 -21.15 -4.04 3.77
N SER A 117 -21.14 -3.02 2.90
CA SER A 117 -21.22 -3.24 1.46
C SER A 117 -19.83 -3.24 0.81
N ARG A 118 -19.75 -3.87 -0.37
CA ARG A 118 -18.55 -3.79 -1.20
C ARG A 118 -18.16 -2.35 -1.54
N GLU A 119 -19.15 -1.50 -1.74
CA GLU A 119 -18.97 -0.09 -2.06
C GLU A 119 -18.26 0.68 -0.93
N MET A 120 -18.56 0.37 0.34
CA MET A 120 -17.86 0.95 1.48
C MET A 120 -16.37 0.61 1.46
N ILE A 121 -16.03 -0.64 1.09
CA ILE A 121 -14.64 -1.07 0.95
C ILE A 121 -13.96 -0.38 -0.24
N LEU A 122 -14.64 -0.31 -1.38
CA LEU A 122 -14.11 0.32 -2.59
C LEU A 122 -13.84 1.80 -2.41
N ARG A 123 -14.66 2.53 -1.66
CA ARG A 123 -14.38 3.93 -1.29
C ARG A 123 -13.08 4.09 -0.52
N ARG A 124 -12.74 3.14 0.36
CA ARG A 124 -11.47 3.16 1.09
C ARG A 124 -10.28 2.76 0.23
N ALA A 125 -10.51 2.00 -0.84
CA ALA A 125 -9.50 1.60 -1.82
C ALA A 125 -9.41 2.56 -3.03
N GLU A 126 -10.12 3.69 -3.01
CA GLU A 126 -10.08 4.66 -4.10
C GLU A 126 -8.66 5.21 -4.30
N GLY A 127 -8.17 5.14 -5.55
CA GLY A 127 -6.81 5.54 -5.92
C GLY A 127 -5.75 4.45 -5.72
N SER A 128 -6.08 3.35 -5.04
CA SER A 128 -5.17 2.21 -4.88
C SER A 128 -5.21 1.28 -6.09
N THR A 129 -4.06 0.69 -6.41
CA THR A 129 -3.93 -0.30 -7.49
C THR A 129 -4.61 -1.63 -7.17
N ASN A 130 -4.93 -1.87 -5.89
CA ASN A 130 -5.54 -3.09 -5.41
C ASN A 130 -6.37 -2.85 -4.13
N ILE A 131 -7.20 -3.83 -3.72
CA ILE A 131 -7.78 -3.84 -2.38
C ILE A 131 -6.78 -4.50 -1.43
N TYR A 132 -6.55 -3.89 -0.27
CA TYR A 132 -5.72 -4.40 0.81
C TYR A 132 -6.57 -4.66 2.06
N LYS A 133 -6.06 -5.43 3.02
CA LYS A 133 -6.74 -5.69 4.30
C LYS A 133 -7.03 -4.40 5.05
N GLN A 134 -6.16 -3.41 4.95
CA GLN A 134 -6.31 -2.10 5.56
C GLN A 134 -7.58 -1.39 5.09
N HIS A 135 -7.90 -1.44 3.79
CA HIS A 135 -9.12 -0.84 3.23
C HIS A 135 -10.39 -1.51 3.79
N VAL A 136 -10.35 -2.85 3.91
CA VAL A 136 -11.46 -3.61 4.51
C VAL A 136 -11.64 -3.23 5.97
N LEU A 137 -10.53 -3.11 6.71
CA LEU A 137 -10.56 -2.71 8.11
C LEU A 137 -11.05 -1.29 8.31
N GLN A 138 -10.60 -0.35 7.49
CA GLN A 138 -11.12 1.02 7.53
C GLN A 138 -12.62 1.07 7.30
N ALA A 139 -13.15 0.29 6.35
CA ALA A 139 -14.60 0.21 6.13
C ALA A 139 -15.34 -0.38 7.34
N LEU A 140 -14.75 -1.38 8.02
CA LEU A 140 -15.30 -1.93 9.26
C LEU A 140 -15.24 -0.95 10.44
N MET A 141 -14.16 -0.17 10.53
CA MET A 141 -14.03 0.87 11.55
C MET A 141 -15.06 1.99 11.34
N ASP A 142 -15.27 2.44 10.11
CA ASP A 142 -16.30 3.44 9.77
C ASP A 142 -17.72 2.97 10.14
N ALA A 143 -17.94 1.67 9.99
CA ALA A 143 -19.23 1.05 10.34
C ALA A 143 -19.35 0.67 11.82
N GLY A 144 -18.33 0.94 12.65
CA GLY A 144 -18.32 0.67 14.09
C GLY A 144 -18.05 -0.80 14.47
N TYR A 145 -17.59 -1.64 13.54
CA TYR A 145 -17.32 -3.08 13.81
C TYR A 145 -15.87 -3.38 14.18
N ALA A 146 -14.97 -2.42 14.06
CA ALA A 146 -13.59 -2.53 14.52
C ALA A 146 -13.17 -1.22 15.21
N GLY A 147 -12.48 -1.33 16.35
CA GLY A 147 -12.02 -0.16 17.11
C GLY A 147 -10.58 0.27 16.74
N GLU A 148 -9.82 -0.62 16.13
CA GLU A 148 -8.41 -0.40 15.81
C GLU A 148 -7.96 -1.16 14.55
N MET A 149 -6.95 -0.62 13.85
CA MET A 149 -6.48 -1.16 12.58
C MET A 149 -5.88 -2.56 12.69
N PHE A 150 -5.10 -2.85 13.73
CA PHE A 150 -4.38 -4.12 13.89
C PHE A 150 -4.89 -4.97 15.06
N GLY A 151 -6.18 -4.83 15.39
CA GLY A 151 -6.85 -5.52 16.48
C GLY A 151 -7.27 -6.95 16.16
N GLU A 152 -8.23 -7.44 16.96
CA GLU A 152 -8.76 -8.81 16.85
C GLU A 152 -9.38 -9.08 15.47
N VAL A 153 -10.12 -8.11 14.92
CA VAL A 153 -10.77 -8.24 13.61
C VAL A 153 -9.73 -8.44 12.50
N PHE A 154 -8.61 -7.71 12.54
CA PHE A 154 -7.52 -7.87 11.57
C PHE A 154 -6.93 -9.29 11.57
N ARG A 155 -6.79 -9.91 12.74
CA ARG A 155 -6.26 -11.28 12.86
C ARG A 155 -7.19 -12.35 12.31
N ARG A 156 -8.50 -12.05 12.23
CA ARG A 156 -9.54 -12.96 11.70
C ARG A 156 -9.76 -12.84 10.18
N LEU A 157 -9.27 -11.74 9.56
CA LEU A 157 -9.30 -11.49 8.11
C LEU A 157 -8.14 -12.21 7.40
#